data_1f524b00aa0ecb71c2e8fb3c5cab5fd7
#
_entry.id   1f524b00aa0ecb71c2e8fb3c5cab5fd7
#
_cell.length_a   1.000
_cell.length_b   1.000
_cell.length_c   1.000
_cell.angle_alpha   90.00
_cell.angle_beta   90.00
_cell.angle_gamma   90.00
#
_symmetry.space_group_name_H-M   'P 1'
#
loop_
_entity.id
_entity.type
_entity.pdbx_description
1 polymer ?
#
loop_
_entity_poly.entity_id
_entity_poly.type
_entity_poly.pdbx_seq_one_letter_code
_entity_poly.pdbx_strand_id
1 'polypeptide(L)'
;RCLRDGRWCEVLSDDLVQDDVVEFGAGDQIVADAVVLDGSAQANESLITGEARAVPKECGAELKSGSFLMAGRCVARLTRVGAESYASRLTAEAQANGHKVARGEMMRSLDKLIKFIGIALVPIGAVLIWKQHWVLELPMKDTVDATVAALIGMIPEGLYLLTSVALAVSMMRLARRKVLTRDMNCIETLARVDTLCVDKTGTITESAMQADDPLPLAENAPLDAILASFYAGEQPDNDTGRALAARFGQGGTGWFAQCSVPFNTAYKYSAKDFGAQGCYVVGAPDVLAGVRAGEFADKLAPLLAQGRRVLLLAKYNAALPDPPAALDPAQLEFLALLPLQNRIRENAPKTFRYFAKQGVAVKVISGDDPQAVSHVAANAGIAGAERWVDAATL
;
A
#
# COMPACT_ATOMS: atom_id res chain seq x y z
N ARG A 1 -3.56 -15.75 16.95
CA ARG A 1 -3.66 -16.80 18.02
C ARG A 1 -5.10 -17.29 18.07
N CYS A 2 -5.30 -18.60 18.25
CA CYS A 2 -6.61 -19.23 18.28
C CYS A 2 -6.82 -19.97 19.61
N LEU A 3 -8.03 -19.89 20.14
CA LEU A 3 -8.41 -20.60 21.38
C LEU A 3 -9.04 -21.94 20.99
N ARG A 4 -8.32 -23.04 21.27
CA ARG A 4 -8.82 -24.42 21.08
C ARG A 4 -8.62 -25.20 22.37
N ASP A 5 -9.61 -25.97 22.75
CA ASP A 5 -9.58 -26.81 23.98
C ASP A 5 -9.21 -26.03 25.25
N GLY A 6 -9.68 -24.76 25.33
CA GLY A 6 -9.39 -23.89 26.46
C GLY A 6 -7.96 -23.35 26.56
N ARG A 7 -7.16 -23.50 25.49
CA ARG A 7 -5.77 -23.01 25.42
C ARG A 7 -5.55 -22.16 24.17
N TRP A 8 -4.78 -21.09 24.35
CA TRP A 8 -4.34 -20.27 23.22
C TRP A 8 -3.18 -20.97 22.50
N CYS A 9 -3.35 -21.23 21.21
CA CYS A 9 -2.34 -21.81 20.33
C CYS A 9 -2.13 -20.93 19.08
N GLU A 10 -0.97 -21.06 18.46
CA GLU A 10 -0.70 -20.47 17.15
C GLU A 10 -1.14 -21.45 16.08
N VAL A 11 -1.98 -20.96 15.16
CA VAL A 11 -2.54 -21.74 14.06
C VAL A 11 -2.26 -20.98 12.76
N LEU A 12 -1.88 -21.67 11.70
CA LEU A 12 -1.74 -21.06 10.38
C LEU A 12 -3.11 -20.58 9.89
N SER A 13 -3.11 -19.50 9.10
CA SER A 13 -4.35 -18.93 8.53
C SER A 13 -5.17 -19.96 7.72
N ASP A 14 -4.47 -20.88 7.06
CA ASP A 14 -5.09 -21.91 6.21
C ASP A 14 -5.73 -23.06 7.01
N ASP A 15 -5.35 -23.22 8.28
CA ASP A 15 -5.87 -24.23 9.20
C ASP A 15 -7.02 -23.71 10.09
N LEU A 16 -7.44 -22.47 9.89
CA LEU A 16 -8.57 -21.88 10.60
C LEU A 16 -9.88 -22.44 10.08
N VAL A 17 -10.77 -22.78 11.02
CA VAL A 17 -12.10 -23.32 10.72
C VAL A 17 -13.21 -22.42 11.25
N GLN A 18 -14.42 -22.63 10.75
CA GLN A 18 -15.59 -21.94 11.27
C GLN A 18 -15.76 -22.20 12.77
N ASP A 19 -16.22 -21.19 13.50
CA ASP A 19 -16.39 -21.16 14.96
C ASP A 19 -15.09 -21.12 15.79
N ASP A 20 -13.90 -21.13 15.15
CA ASP A 20 -12.67 -20.82 15.88
C ASP A 20 -12.75 -19.43 16.54
N VAL A 21 -12.23 -19.35 17.76
CA VAL A 21 -12.13 -18.08 18.51
C VAL A 21 -10.70 -17.57 18.38
N VAL A 22 -10.55 -16.38 17.77
CA VAL A 22 -9.25 -15.81 17.40
C VAL A 22 -9.05 -14.46 18.06
N GLU A 23 -7.86 -14.20 18.54
CA GLU A 23 -7.42 -12.91 19.06
C GLU A 23 -6.77 -12.11 17.92
N PHE A 24 -7.28 -10.91 17.68
CA PHE A 24 -6.73 -9.93 16.75
C PHE A 24 -6.22 -8.70 17.50
N GLY A 25 -5.06 -8.19 17.10
CA GLY A 25 -4.42 -6.99 17.63
C GLY A 25 -4.18 -5.92 16.56
N ALA A 26 -3.71 -4.76 16.99
CA ALA A 26 -3.34 -3.68 16.08
C ALA A 26 -2.25 -4.15 15.08
N GLY A 27 -2.47 -3.92 13.79
CA GLY A 27 -1.61 -4.35 12.68
C GLY A 27 -1.99 -5.72 12.09
N ASP A 28 -2.88 -6.48 12.73
CA ASP A 28 -3.29 -7.78 12.20
C ASP A 28 -4.26 -7.64 11.04
N GLN A 29 -4.07 -8.49 10.03
CA GLN A 29 -5.03 -8.66 8.96
C GLN A 29 -6.15 -9.61 9.41
N ILE A 30 -7.40 -9.24 9.14
CA ILE A 30 -8.56 -10.11 9.38
C ILE A 30 -8.62 -11.12 8.24
N VAL A 31 -8.23 -12.36 8.55
CA VAL A 31 -8.06 -13.44 7.55
C VAL A 31 -9.36 -14.14 7.16
N ALA A 32 -10.38 -14.04 8.03
CA ALA A 32 -11.70 -14.65 7.83
C ALA A 32 -12.78 -13.74 8.40
N ASP A 33 -14.03 -13.88 7.94
CA ASP A 33 -15.12 -13.09 8.51
C ASP A 33 -15.39 -13.56 9.94
N ALA A 34 -15.57 -12.60 10.84
CA ALA A 34 -15.73 -12.88 12.26
C ALA A 34 -16.72 -11.94 12.93
N VAL A 35 -17.15 -12.30 14.13
CA VAL A 35 -17.93 -11.43 15.02
C VAL A 35 -17.17 -11.22 16.32
N VAL A 36 -17.03 -9.97 16.74
CA VAL A 36 -16.33 -9.60 17.99
C VAL A 36 -17.11 -10.15 19.18
N LEU A 37 -16.45 -10.92 20.03
CA LEU A 37 -16.99 -11.46 21.27
C LEU A 37 -16.63 -10.59 22.47
N ASP A 38 -15.41 -10.07 22.49
CA ASP A 38 -14.88 -9.28 23.60
C ASP A 38 -13.83 -8.28 23.12
N GLY A 39 -13.67 -7.16 23.83
CA GLY A 39 -12.74 -6.09 23.48
C GLY A 39 -13.33 -5.07 22.51
N SER A 40 -12.46 -4.13 22.10
CA SER A 40 -12.80 -3.11 21.11
C SER A 40 -11.60 -2.82 20.22
N ALA A 41 -11.87 -2.58 18.94
CA ALA A 41 -10.84 -2.34 17.95
C ALA A 41 -11.30 -1.33 16.89
N GLN A 42 -10.35 -0.77 16.14
CA GLN A 42 -10.64 0.07 14.98
C GLN A 42 -10.14 -0.65 13.73
N ALA A 43 -11.03 -0.97 12.81
CA ALA A 43 -10.72 -1.65 11.57
C ALA A 43 -10.63 -0.67 10.39
N ASN A 44 -9.64 -0.87 9.54
CA ASN A 44 -9.56 -0.24 8.23
C ASN A 44 -10.16 -1.19 7.20
N GLU A 45 -11.28 -0.81 6.64
CA GLU A 45 -12.00 -1.55 5.61
C GLU A 45 -11.75 -0.98 4.19
N SER A 46 -10.76 -0.11 4.00
CA SER A 46 -10.54 0.60 2.74
C SER A 46 -10.31 -0.30 1.53
N LEU A 47 -9.68 -1.44 1.72
CA LEU A 47 -9.49 -2.43 0.65
C LEU A 47 -10.80 -3.05 0.17
N ILE A 48 -11.86 -2.96 0.98
CA ILE A 48 -13.16 -3.56 0.72
C ILE A 48 -14.18 -2.50 0.30
N THR A 49 -14.22 -1.38 1.05
CA THR A 49 -15.23 -0.32 0.88
C THR A 49 -14.72 0.86 0.07
N GLY A 50 -13.40 0.98 -0.11
CA GLY A 50 -12.76 2.17 -0.69
C GLY A 50 -12.63 3.35 0.29
N GLU A 51 -13.20 3.26 1.50
CA GLU A 51 -13.18 4.34 2.49
C GLU A 51 -12.03 4.13 3.50
N ALA A 52 -11.11 5.06 3.55
CA ALA A 52 -9.94 5.00 4.44
C ALA A 52 -10.25 5.31 5.92
N ARG A 53 -11.53 5.59 6.26
CA ARG A 53 -11.91 5.92 7.62
C ARG A 53 -11.91 4.67 8.50
N ALA A 54 -11.25 4.77 9.67
CA ALA A 54 -11.30 3.70 10.66
C ALA A 54 -12.72 3.50 11.18
N VAL A 55 -13.20 2.25 11.15
CA VAL A 55 -14.52 1.85 11.61
C VAL A 55 -14.39 1.24 13.01
N PRO A 56 -15.05 1.80 14.04
CA PRO A 56 -15.03 1.20 15.37
C PRO A 56 -15.76 -0.15 15.36
N LYS A 57 -15.15 -1.14 16.01
CA LYS A 57 -15.67 -2.50 16.17
C LYS A 57 -15.76 -2.82 17.65
N GLU A 58 -16.97 -2.92 18.12
CA GLU A 58 -17.33 -3.28 19.51
C GLU A 58 -17.87 -4.69 19.55
N CYS A 59 -18.16 -5.19 20.76
CA CYS A 59 -18.78 -6.50 20.95
C CYS A 59 -20.06 -6.65 20.12
N GLY A 60 -20.15 -7.75 19.35
CA GLY A 60 -21.22 -8.03 18.38
C GLY A 60 -21.01 -7.43 16.99
N ALA A 61 -19.97 -6.60 16.75
CA ALA A 61 -19.69 -6.05 15.44
C ALA A 61 -19.07 -7.11 14.51
N GLU A 62 -19.41 -7.03 13.22
CA GLU A 62 -18.82 -7.89 12.19
C GLU A 62 -17.45 -7.37 11.77
N LEU A 63 -16.48 -8.27 11.68
CA LEU A 63 -15.17 -8.09 11.06
C LEU A 63 -15.18 -8.78 9.70
N LYS A 64 -14.82 -8.05 8.66
CA LYS A 64 -14.76 -8.58 7.28
C LYS A 64 -13.34 -8.99 6.92
N SER A 65 -13.19 -10.18 6.34
CA SER A 65 -11.91 -10.63 5.80
C SER A 65 -11.34 -9.65 4.78
N GLY A 66 -10.01 -9.48 4.79
CA GLY A 66 -9.33 -8.50 3.93
C GLY A 66 -9.19 -7.10 4.51
N SER A 67 -9.80 -6.81 5.67
CA SER A 67 -9.55 -5.59 6.44
C SER A 67 -8.38 -5.76 7.43
N PHE A 68 -7.93 -4.64 8.02
CA PHE A 68 -6.83 -4.60 9.00
C PHE A 68 -7.27 -3.90 10.27
N LEU A 69 -6.81 -4.39 11.41
CA LEU A 69 -6.96 -3.64 12.66
C LEU A 69 -5.90 -2.54 12.75
N MET A 70 -6.34 -1.30 12.90
CA MET A 70 -5.46 -0.13 13.06
C MET A 70 -5.08 0.13 14.51
N ALA A 71 -5.99 -0.14 15.43
CA ALA A 71 -5.80 0.07 16.86
C ALA A 71 -6.71 -0.83 17.67
N GLY A 72 -6.36 -1.06 18.94
CA GLY A 72 -7.12 -1.89 19.86
C GLY A 72 -6.80 -3.38 19.73
N ARG A 73 -7.55 -4.16 20.50
CA ARG A 73 -7.46 -5.64 20.52
C ARG A 73 -8.86 -6.18 20.73
N CYS A 74 -9.20 -7.25 20.03
CA CYS A 74 -10.47 -7.93 20.23
C CYS A 74 -10.31 -9.45 20.08
N VAL A 75 -11.21 -10.16 20.73
CA VAL A 75 -11.41 -11.59 20.56
C VAL A 75 -12.66 -11.78 19.71
N ALA A 76 -12.57 -12.55 18.64
CA ALA A 76 -13.66 -12.71 17.70
C ALA A 76 -13.84 -14.18 17.31
N ARG A 77 -15.08 -14.58 17.04
CA ARG A 77 -15.42 -15.90 16.53
C ARG A 77 -15.55 -15.85 15.02
N LEU A 78 -14.86 -16.76 14.34
CA LEU A 78 -14.92 -16.87 12.89
C LEU A 78 -16.30 -17.37 12.44
N THR A 79 -16.88 -16.69 11.46
CA THR A 79 -18.21 -17.00 10.92
C THR A 79 -18.13 -17.60 9.52
N ARG A 80 -17.21 -17.15 8.68
CA ARG A 80 -16.97 -17.66 7.33
C ARG A 80 -15.47 -17.72 7.08
N VAL A 81 -15.00 -18.87 6.61
CA VAL A 81 -13.57 -19.12 6.38
C VAL A 81 -13.31 -19.55 4.93
N GLY A 82 -12.07 -19.43 4.50
CA GLY A 82 -11.63 -19.92 3.18
C GLY A 82 -12.42 -19.28 2.03
N ALA A 83 -12.96 -20.12 1.14
CA ALA A 83 -13.67 -19.66 -0.06
C ALA A 83 -15.00 -18.93 0.23
N GLU A 84 -15.59 -19.13 1.41
CA GLU A 84 -16.83 -18.48 1.82
C GLU A 84 -16.61 -17.09 2.46
N SER A 85 -15.38 -16.74 2.77
CA SER A 85 -15.03 -15.44 3.32
C SER A 85 -15.35 -14.29 2.34
N TYR A 86 -15.64 -13.11 2.87
CA TYR A 86 -16.03 -11.94 2.08
C TYR A 86 -14.98 -11.60 1.00
N ALA A 87 -13.71 -11.56 1.36
CA ALA A 87 -12.61 -11.25 0.43
C ALA A 87 -12.50 -12.31 -0.69
N SER A 88 -12.65 -13.61 -0.34
CA SER A 88 -12.59 -14.70 -1.33
C SER A 88 -13.76 -14.64 -2.30
N ARG A 89 -14.97 -14.37 -1.80
CA ARG A 89 -16.16 -14.21 -2.64
C ARG A 89 -16.04 -13.02 -3.58
N LEU A 90 -15.58 -11.86 -3.08
CA LEU A 90 -15.35 -10.68 -3.89
C LEU A 90 -14.31 -10.95 -5.00
N THR A 91 -13.24 -11.68 -4.65
CA THR A 91 -12.20 -12.09 -5.61
C THR A 91 -12.77 -13.05 -6.67
N ALA A 92 -13.59 -14.01 -6.26
CA ALA A 92 -14.24 -14.95 -7.18
C ALA A 92 -15.23 -14.23 -8.12
N GLU A 93 -16.02 -13.28 -7.61
CA GLU A 93 -16.92 -12.45 -8.43
C GLU A 93 -16.12 -11.57 -9.41
N ALA A 94 -15.03 -10.96 -8.96
CA ALA A 94 -14.14 -10.20 -9.83
C ALA A 94 -13.50 -11.07 -10.92
N GLN A 95 -13.13 -12.31 -10.60
CA GLN A 95 -12.58 -13.26 -11.56
C GLN A 95 -13.65 -13.78 -12.54
N ALA A 96 -14.87 -14.03 -12.08
CA ALA A 96 -15.98 -14.45 -12.92
C ALA A 96 -16.42 -13.34 -13.90
N ASN A 97 -16.42 -12.09 -13.45
CA ASN A 97 -16.69 -10.91 -14.26
C ASN A 97 -15.42 -10.37 -14.95
N GLY A 98 -14.25 -10.86 -14.56
CA GLY A 98 -12.97 -10.47 -15.14
C GLY A 98 -12.92 -10.85 -16.61
N HIS A 99 -12.74 -9.86 -17.46
CA HIS A 99 -12.40 -10.05 -18.85
C HIS A 99 -11.24 -11.03 -18.90
N LYS A 100 -11.40 -12.09 -19.74
CA LYS A 100 -10.32 -13.01 -20.11
C LYS A 100 -9.05 -12.17 -20.25
N VAL A 101 -8.01 -12.52 -19.50
CA VAL A 101 -6.70 -11.85 -19.54
C VAL A 101 -6.42 -11.50 -21.00
N ALA A 102 -6.43 -10.20 -21.31
CA ALA A 102 -6.35 -9.76 -22.68
C ALA A 102 -5.03 -10.27 -23.24
N ARG A 103 -5.09 -11.22 -24.20
CA ARG A 103 -3.89 -11.66 -24.92
C ARG A 103 -3.17 -10.42 -25.42
N GLY A 104 -1.86 -10.38 -25.32
CA GLY A 104 -1.05 -9.26 -25.81
C GLY A 104 -1.44 -8.88 -27.24
N GLU A 105 -1.32 -7.62 -27.60
CA GLU A 105 -1.72 -7.16 -28.95
C GLU A 105 -0.89 -7.83 -30.05
N MET A 106 0.39 -8.12 -29.77
CA MET A 106 1.27 -8.86 -30.68
C MET A 106 0.72 -10.27 -30.95
N MET A 107 0.36 -11.01 -29.89
CA MET A 107 -0.22 -12.35 -30.04
C MET A 107 -1.58 -12.29 -30.74
N ARG A 108 -2.42 -11.28 -30.45
CA ARG A 108 -3.68 -11.07 -31.18
C ARG A 108 -3.46 -10.77 -32.66
N SER A 109 -2.41 -10.00 -32.98
CA SER A 109 -2.08 -9.68 -34.36
C SER A 109 -1.55 -10.91 -35.12
N LEU A 110 -0.75 -11.76 -34.45
CA LEU A 110 -0.33 -13.04 -34.98
C LEU A 110 -1.51 -13.99 -35.21
N ASP A 111 -2.42 -14.09 -34.25
CA ASP A 111 -3.66 -14.89 -34.38
C ASP A 111 -4.51 -14.41 -35.56
N LYS A 112 -4.64 -13.09 -35.76
CA LYS A 112 -5.34 -12.53 -36.94
C LYS A 112 -4.65 -12.87 -38.25
N LEU A 113 -3.32 -12.75 -38.27
CA LEU A 113 -2.53 -13.09 -39.45
C LEU A 113 -2.67 -14.57 -39.81
N ILE A 114 -2.54 -15.47 -38.80
CA ILE A 114 -2.69 -16.91 -39.01
C ILE A 114 -4.12 -17.28 -39.50
N LYS A 115 -5.14 -16.65 -38.92
CA LYS A 115 -6.53 -16.81 -39.39
C LYS A 115 -6.71 -16.33 -40.83
N PHE A 116 -6.17 -15.17 -41.18
CA PHE A 116 -6.22 -14.65 -42.54
C PHE A 116 -5.53 -15.61 -43.54
N ILE A 117 -4.33 -16.07 -43.20
CA ILE A 117 -3.59 -17.04 -44.01
C ILE A 117 -4.43 -18.33 -44.11
N GLY A 118 -4.96 -18.85 -43.01
CA GLY A 118 -5.80 -20.10 -43.03
C GLY A 118 -7.02 -19.97 -43.94
N ILE A 119 -7.71 -18.82 -43.91
CA ILE A 119 -8.83 -18.55 -44.82
C ILE A 119 -8.37 -18.49 -46.29
N ALA A 120 -7.21 -17.84 -46.55
CA ALA A 120 -6.65 -17.70 -47.89
C ALA A 120 -6.15 -19.05 -48.46
N LEU A 121 -5.67 -19.96 -47.60
CA LEU A 121 -5.17 -21.29 -48.02
C LEU A 121 -6.27 -22.16 -48.62
N VAL A 122 -7.53 -22.02 -48.21
CA VAL A 122 -8.65 -22.82 -48.74
C VAL A 122 -8.85 -22.57 -50.25
N PRO A 123 -9.06 -21.34 -50.74
CA PRO A 123 -9.21 -21.10 -52.17
C PRO A 123 -7.91 -21.38 -52.96
N ILE A 124 -6.74 -21.11 -52.36
CA ILE A 124 -5.45 -21.43 -53.02
C ILE A 124 -5.31 -22.96 -53.21
N GLY A 125 -5.61 -23.72 -52.14
CA GLY A 125 -5.62 -25.17 -52.22
C GLY A 125 -6.56 -25.73 -53.30
N ALA A 126 -7.78 -25.15 -53.36
CA ALA A 126 -8.74 -25.53 -54.39
C ALA A 126 -8.24 -25.28 -55.82
N VAL A 127 -7.64 -24.09 -56.03
CA VAL A 127 -7.04 -23.73 -57.33
C VAL A 127 -5.84 -24.66 -57.68
N LEU A 128 -5.00 -24.97 -56.69
CA LEU A 128 -3.86 -25.87 -56.87
C LEU A 128 -4.34 -27.30 -57.27
N ILE A 129 -5.33 -27.83 -56.55
CA ILE A 129 -5.92 -29.15 -56.86
C ILE A 129 -6.51 -29.14 -58.26
N TRP A 130 -7.31 -28.12 -58.60
CA TRP A 130 -7.91 -27.96 -59.90
C TRP A 130 -6.85 -27.94 -61.00
N LYS A 131 -5.80 -27.09 -60.87
CA LYS A 131 -4.71 -26.95 -61.83
C LYS A 131 -3.94 -28.25 -61.99
N GLN A 132 -3.54 -28.93 -60.92
CA GLN A 132 -2.72 -30.12 -60.95
C GLN A 132 -3.47 -31.33 -61.51
N HIS A 133 -4.77 -31.50 -61.15
CA HIS A 133 -5.54 -32.63 -61.58
C HIS A 133 -6.09 -32.49 -63.02
N TRP A 134 -6.69 -31.31 -63.35
CA TRP A 134 -7.32 -31.10 -64.67
C TRP A 134 -6.42 -30.47 -65.75
N VAL A 135 -5.43 -29.68 -65.36
CA VAL A 135 -4.54 -29.04 -66.36
C VAL A 135 -3.26 -29.82 -66.56
N LEU A 136 -2.66 -30.38 -65.48
CA LEU A 136 -1.42 -31.16 -65.55
C LEU A 136 -1.68 -32.69 -65.60
N GLU A 137 -2.91 -33.11 -65.53
CA GLU A 137 -3.37 -34.53 -65.62
C GLU A 137 -2.67 -35.46 -64.60
N LEU A 138 -2.25 -34.94 -63.45
CA LEU A 138 -1.57 -35.70 -62.41
C LEU A 138 -2.54 -36.68 -61.70
N PRO A 139 -2.07 -37.85 -61.28
CA PRO A 139 -2.84 -38.74 -60.43
C PRO A 139 -3.29 -38.04 -59.15
N MET A 140 -4.49 -38.40 -58.68
CA MET A 140 -5.11 -37.72 -57.50
C MET A 140 -4.17 -37.76 -56.28
N LYS A 141 -3.45 -38.85 -56.07
CA LYS A 141 -2.49 -39.01 -54.99
C LYS A 141 -1.37 -37.94 -55.06
N ASP A 142 -0.74 -37.82 -56.21
CA ASP A 142 0.36 -36.88 -56.41
C ASP A 142 -0.10 -35.42 -56.35
N THR A 143 -1.32 -35.17 -56.83
CA THR A 143 -2.03 -33.88 -56.71
C THR A 143 -2.22 -33.47 -55.25
N VAL A 144 -2.72 -34.38 -54.40
CA VAL A 144 -2.91 -34.11 -52.97
C VAL A 144 -1.59 -33.93 -52.29
N ASP A 145 -0.62 -34.79 -52.48
CA ASP A 145 0.71 -34.70 -51.86
C ASP A 145 1.41 -33.40 -52.19
N ALA A 146 1.42 -32.99 -53.46
CA ALA A 146 2.02 -31.73 -53.89
C ALA A 146 1.26 -30.49 -53.36
N THR A 147 -0.08 -30.56 -53.32
CA THR A 147 -0.88 -29.45 -52.77
C THR A 147 -0.64 -29.29 -51.29
N VAL A 148 -0.66 -30.40 -50.52
CA VAL A 148 -0.40 -30.36 -49.06
C VAL A 148 0.99 -29.83 -48.79
N ALA A 149 2.03 -30.29 -49.51
CA ALA A 149 3.38 -29.80 -49.35
C ALA A 149 3.51 -28.28 -49.63
N ALA A 150 2.83 -27.79 -50.68
CA ALA A 150 2.79 -26.35 -50.99
C ALA A 150 2.07 -25.54 -49.91
N LEU A 151 0.92 -26.03 -49.40
CA LEU A 151 0.13 -25.36 -48.35
C LEU A 151 0.86 -25.30 -47.01
N ILE A 152 1.56 -26.38 -46.60
CA ILE A 152 2.37 -26.40 -45.37
C ILE A 152 3.44 -25.34 -45.42
N GLY A 153 4.13 -25.19 -46.54
CA GLY A 153 5.19 -24.16 -46.73
C GLY A 153 4.68 -22.71 -46.64
N MET A 154 3.39 -22.48 -46.79
CA MET A 154 2.77 -21.17 -46.67
C MET A 154 2.39 -20.80 -45.23
N ILE A 155 2.40 -21.72 -44.28
CA ILE A 155 2.08 -21.48 -42.88
C ILE A 155 3.35 -20.98 -42.15
N PRO A 156 3.34 -19.74 -41.58
CA PRO A 156 4.54 -19.20 -40.94
C PRO A 156 4.71 -19.73 -39.50
N GLU A 157 4.86 -21.06 -39.34
CA GLU A 157 4.99 -21.73 -38.03
C GLU A 157 6.18 -21.20 -37.22
N GLY A 158 7.30 -20.87 -37.91
CA GLY A 158 8.50 -20.34 -37.28
C GLY A 158 8.27 -19.01 -36.55
N LEU A 159 7.32 -18.18 -37.00
CA LEU A 159 7.05 -16.89 -36.41
C LEU A 159 6.43 -17.03 -35.00
N TYR A 160 5.47 -17.94 -34.85
CA TYR A 160 4.82 -18.22 -33.55
C TYR A 160 5.81 -18.84 -32.55
N LEU A 161 6.57 -19.84 -33.03
CA LEU A 161 7.60 -20.49 -32.21
C LEU A 161 8.65 -19.51 -31.73
N LEU A 162 9.21 -18.71 -32.65
CA LEU A 162 10.23 -17.71 -32.31
C LEU A 162 9.75 -16.68 -31.29
N THR A 163 8.52 -16.21 -31.46
CA THR A 163 7.90 -15.26 -30.52
C THR A 163 7.73 -15.88 -29.15
N SER A 164 7.20 -17.11 -29.08
CA SER A 164 7.01 -17.81 -27.81
C SER A 164 8.34 -18.06 -27.09
N VAL A 165 9.37 -18.48 -27.82
CA VAL A 165 10.72 -18.69 -27.27
C VAL A 165 11.31 -17.36 -26.77
N ALA A 166 11.17 -16.27 -27.52
CA ALA A 166 11.67 -14.95 -27.10
C ALA A 166 11.01 -14.45 -25.80
N LEU A 167 9.68 -14.64 -25.68
CA LEU A 167 8.96 -14.31 -24.45
C LEU A 167 9.38 -15.21 -23.27
N ALA A 168 9.55 -16.51 -23.49
CA ALA A 168 10.01 -17.44 -22.47
C ALA A 168 11.44 -17.10 -21.98
N VAL A 169 12.37 -16.78 -22.88
CA VAL A 169 13.72 -16.33 -22.52
C VAL A 169 13.67 -15.02 -21.73
N SER A 170 12.80 -14.10 -22.11
CA SER A 170 12.62 -12.83 -21.39
C SER A 170 12.08 -13.05 -19.97
N MET A 171 11.11 -13.96 -19.79
CA MET A 171 10.65 -14.39 -18.47
C MET A 171 11.78 -14.98 -17.62
N MET A 172 12.60 -15.87 -18.19
CA MET A 172 13.74 -16.44 -17.47
C MET A 172 14.75 -15.36 -17.04
N ARG A 173 14.99 -14.34 -17.87
CA ARG A 173 15.85 -13.21 -17.49
C ARG A 173 15.28 -12.41 -16.32
N LEU A 174 13.97 -12.17 -16.29
CA LEU A 174 13.30 -11.50 -15.16
C LEU A 174 13.33 -12.37 -13.89
N ALA A 175 13.06 -13.67 -14.01
CA ALA A 175 13.13 -14.62 -12.89
C ALA A 175 14.54 -14.65 -12.25
N ARG A 176 15.61 -14.63 -13.05
CA ARG A 176 17.00 -14.52 -12.56
C ARG A 176 17.24 -13.22 -11.77
N ARG A 177 16.49 -12.16 -12.05
CA ARG A 177 16.52 -10.89 -11.31
C ARG A 177 15.52 -10.85 -10.15
N LYS A 178 14.98 -12.02 -9.75
CA LYS A 178 13.97 -12.17 -8.68
C LYS A 178 12.65 -11.44 -8.96
N VAL A 179 12.33 -11.20 -10.22
CA VAL A 179 11.03 -10.65 -10.65
C VAL A 179 10.19 -11.81 -11.17
N LEU A 180 9.12 -12.13 -10.45
CA LEU A 180 8.15 -13.14 -10.86
C LEU A 180 7.12 -12.51 -11.78
N THR A 181 6.93 -13.13 -12.94
CA THR A 181 5.89 -12.76 -13.90
C THR A 181 4.80 -13.82 -13.89
N ARG A 182 3.55 -13.39 -13.83
CA ARG A 182 2.39 -14.29 -13.76
C ARG A 182 2.01 -14.85 -15.13
N ASP A 183 2.31 -14.12 -16.22
CA ASP A 183 1.92 -14.44 -17.59
C ASP A 183 3.04 -14.02 -18.54
N MET A 184 3.22 -14.76 -19.66
CA MET A 184 4.18 -14.40 -20.71
C MET A 184 3.84 -13.08 -21.40
N ASN A 185 2.54 -12.74 -21.48
CA ASN A 185 2.07 -11.50 -22.09
C ASN A 185 2.48 -10.25 -21.29
N CYS A 186 2.86 -10.39 -20.01
CA CYS A 186 3.31 -9.27 -19.20
C CYS A 186 4.57 -8.61 -19.78
N ILE A 187 5.43 -9.38 -20.47
CA ILE A 187 6.64 -8.86 -21.11
C ILE A 187 6.28 -7.83 -22.20
N GLU A 188 5.28 -8.17 -23.02
CA GLU A 188 4.78 -7.26 -24.06
C GLU A 188 4.13 -6.02 -23.44
N THR A 189 3.31 -6.21 -22.41
CA THR A 189 2.63 -5.13 -21.71
C THR A 189 3.62 -4.17 -21.07
N LEU A 190 4.63 -4.71 -20.36
CA LEU A 190 5.68 -3.89 -19.75
C LEU A 190 6.50 -3.10 -20.78
N ALA A 191 6.76 -3.68 -21.95
CA ALA A 191 7.51 -3.00 -23.01
C ALA A 191 6.74 -1.82 -23.65
N ARG A 192 5.43 -1.74 -23.43
CA ARG A 192 4.52 -0.70 -23.98
C ARG A 192 4.07 0.32 -22.96
N VAL A 193 4.52 0.21 -21.70
CA VAL A 193 4.16 1.18 -20.66
C VAL A 193 4.71 2.55 -21.03
N ASP A 194 3.81 3.50 -21.16
CA ASP A 194 4.11 4.92 -21.38
C ASP A 194 3.81 5.78 -20.15
N THR A 195 3.02 5.26 -19.23
CA THR A 195 2.64 5.93 -18.01
C THR A 195 2.75 4.98 -16.82
N LEU A 196 3.45 5.43 -15.77
CA LEU A 196 3.61 4.71 -14.50
C LEU A 196 2.94 5.48 -13.38
N CYS A 197 1.93 4.91 -12.78
CA CYS A 197 1.28 5.45 -11.59
C CYS A 197 1.90 4.82 -10.34
N VAL A 198 2.35 5.65 -9.40
CA VAL A 198 3.00 5.22 -8.15
C VAL A 198 2.35 5.87 -6.95
N ASP A 199 2.27 5.12 -5.86
CA ASP A 199 1.92 5.68 -4.57
C ASP A 199 3.14 6.41 -3.95
N LYS A 200 2.88 7.38 -3.06
CA LYS A 200 3.92 8.10 -2.32
C LYS A 200 4.53 7.20 -1.24
N THR A 201 3.69 6.73 -0.31
CA THR A 201 4.12 6.09 0.93
C THR A 201 4.54 4.63 0.71
N GLY A 202 5.74 4.27 1.16
CA GLY A 202 6.28 2.93 0.97
C GLY A 202 6.77 2.61 -0.45
N THR A 203 6.50 3.50 -1.45
CA THR A 203 6.95 3.35 -2.84
C THR A 203 8.03 4.37 -3.17
N ILE A 204 7.71 5.66 -3.21
CA ILE A 204 8.70 6.75 -3.39
C ILE A 204 9.51 6.93 -2.11
N THR A 205 8.82 6.86 -0.97
CA THR A 205 9.42 6.95 0.35
C THR A 205 9.57 5.57 1.00
N GLU A 206 10.35 5.51 2.06
CA GLU A 206 10.35 4.40 3.00
C GLU A 206 9.01 4.37 3.75
N SER A 207 8.60 3.19 4.21
CA SER A 207 7.38 3.07 5.05
C SER A 207 7.62 3.64 6.44
N ALA A 208 8.86 3.52 6.94
CA ALA A 208 9.23 4.05 8.25
C ALA A 208 9.33 5.57 8.23
N MET A 209 8.74 6.21 9.23
CA MET A 209 8.92 7.64 9.50
C MET A 209 10.24 7.88 10.24
N GLN A 210 10.79 9.06 10.09
CA GLN A 210 11.93 9.56 10.88
C GLN A 210 11.54 10.87 11.54
N ALA A 211 11.93 11.02 12.80
CA ALA A 211 11.79 12.28 13.51
C ALA A 211 13.03 13.15 13.25
N ASP A 212 12.79 14.39 12.88
CA ASP A 212 13.83 15.42 12.74
C ASP A 212 14.12 16.09 14.10
N ASP A 213 15.02 17.06 14.11
CA ASP A 213 15.32 17.82 15.32
C ASP A 213 14.12 18.67 15.75
N PRO A 214 13.81 18.72 17.06
CA PRO A 214 12.73 19.54 17.59
C PRO A 214 12.93 21.01 17.27
N LEU A 215 11.88 21.69 16.83
CA LEU A 215 11.91 23.14 16.65
C LEU A 215 11.38 23.83 17.91
N PRO A 216 12.22 24.49 18.73
CA PRO A 216 11.80 25.07 19.99
C PRO A 216 10.81 26.21 19.77
N LEU A 217 9.79 26.27 20.61
CA LEU A 217 8.83 27.36 20.75
C LEU A 217 9.09 28.17 22.01
N ALA A 218 9.53 27.51 23.09
CA ALA A 218 9.92 28.14 24.36
C ALA A 218 11.45 28.20 24.45
N GLU A 219 11.97 29.32 24.93
CA GLU A 219 13.39 29.49 25.25
C GLU A 219 13.71 28.72 26.55
N ASN A 220 14.85 28.01 26.58
CA ASN A 220 15.38 27.28 27.74
C ASN A 220 14.58 26.06 28.23
N ALA A 221 13.64 25.48 27.43
CA ALA A 221 13.02 24.20 27.78
C ALA A 221 14.04 23.05 27.62
N PRO A 222 14.17 22.13 28.59
CA PRO A 222 15.08 20.98 28.49
C PRO A 222 14.49 19.89 27.60
N LEU A 223 14.34 20.19 26.30
CA LEU A 223 13.61 19.35 25.33
C LEU A 223 14.17 17.92 25.26
N ASP A 224 15.49 17.78 25.25
CA ASP A 224 16.14 16.47 25.18
C ASP A 224 15.79 15.60 26.40
N ALA A 225 15.81 16.19 27.61
CA ALA A 225 15.46 15.47 28.83
C ALA A 225 13.98 15.09 28.86
N ILE A 226 13.09 15.97 28.43
CA ILE A 226 11.65 15.73 28.34
C ILE A 226 11.36 14.60 27.35
N LEU A 227 11.88 14.70 26.14
CA LEU A 227 11.64 13.74 25.07
C LEU A 227 12.26 12.37 25.40
N ALA A 228 13.49 12.34 25.92
CA ALA A 228 14.14 11.12 26.36
C ALA A 228 13.32 10.40 27.44
N SER A 229 12.80 11.15 28.45
CA SER A 229 11.94 10.56 29.48
C SER A 229 10.58 10.13 28.96
N PHE A 230 10.02 10.90 28.04
CA PHE A 230 8.69 10.62 27.47
C PHE A 230 8.69 9.32 26.66
N TYR A 231 9.76 9.05 25.92
CA TYR A 231 9.87 7.87 25.05
C TYR A 231 10.74 6.74 25.62
N ALA A 232 11.29 6.88 26.83
CA ALA A 232 12.09 5.85 27.47
C ALA A 232 11.29 4.55 27.67
N GLY A 233 11.79 3.45 27.11
CA GLY A 233 11.17 2.13 27.25
C GLY A 233 9.83 1.94 26.55
N GLU A 234 9.38 2.92 25.78
CA GLU A 234 8.11 2.83 25.02
C GLU A 234 8.26 1.91 23.80
N GLN A 235 7.19 1.11 23.56
CA GLN A 235 6.99 0.35 22.34
C GLN A 235 5.69 0.81 21.68
N PRO A 236 5.70 1.96 20.98
CA PRO A 236 4.47 2.51 20.40
C PRO A 236 3.90 1.63 19.29
N ASP A 237 2.58 1.53 19.25
CA ASP A 237 1.85 0.73 18.27
C ASP A 237 1.80 1.38 16.87
N ASN A 238 2.14 2.69 16.77
CA ASN A 238 2.05 3.43 15.52
C ASN A 238 3.42 3.92 15.02
N ASP A 239 3.53 4.15 13.70
CA ASP A 239 4.79 4.54 13.03
C ASP A 239 5.37 5.87 13.55
N THR A 240 4.49 6.82 13.87
CA THR A 240 4.87 8.13 14.43
C THR A 240 5.53 7.99 15.79
N GLY A 241 4.90 7.22 16.67
CA GLY A 241 5.46 6.92 17.99
C GLY A 241 6.78 6.14 17.91
N ARG A 242 6.85 5.13 17.00
CA ARG A 242 8.08 4.37 16.75
C ARG A 242 9.23 5.27 16.30
N ALA A 243 8.97 6.22 15.41
CA ALA A 243 9.98 7.18 14.95
C ALA A 243 10.51 8.07 16.09
N LEU A 244 9.60 8.56 16.94
CA LEU A 244 9.96 9.38 18.09
C LEU A 244 10.69 8.59 19.17
N ALA A 245 10.24 7.37 19.47
CA ALA A 245 10.91 6.47 20.41
C ALA A 245 12.30 6.05 19.92
N ALA A 246 12.47 5.77 18.63
CA ALA A 246 13.76 5.46 18.03
C ALA A 246 14.75 6.63 18.11
N ARG A 247 14.27 7.87 17.96
CA ARG A 247 15.08 9.08 17.98
C ARG A 247 15.44 9.51 19.40
N PHE A 248 14.47 9.50 20.32
CA PHE A 248 14.59 10.13 21.63
C PHE A 248 14.65 9.12 22.79
N GLY A 249 14.13 7.91 22.62
CA GLY A 249 13.97 6.93 23.70
C GLY A 249 15.27 6.26 24.21
N GLN A 250 16.43 6.60 23.62
CA GLN A 250 17.71 5.96 23.96
C GLN A 250 18.45 6.56 25.17
N GLY A 251 17.94 7.64 25.77
CA GLY A 251 18.59 8.37 26.84
C GLY A 251 17.69 8.56 28.05
N GLY A 252 17.49 7.51 28.87
CA GLY A 252 16.69 7.69 30.09
C GLY A 252 17.31 8.72 31.06
N THR A 253 16.52 9.71 31.49
CA THR A 253 16.93 10.75 32.45
C THR A 253 16.63 10.35 33.91
N GLY A 254 16.09 9.14 34.13
CA GLY A 254 15.65 8.67 35.45
C GLY A 254 14.30 9.23 35.90
N TRP A 255 13.56 9.95 35.04
CA TRP A 255 12.20 10.36 35.37
C TRP A 255 11.23 9.18 35.22
N PHE A 256 10.40 8.98 36.22
CA PHE A 256 9.38 7.92 36.21
C PHE A 256 8.00 8.53 36.03
N ALA A 257 7.25 8.06 35.04
CA ALA A 257 5.89 8.48 34.85
C ALA A 257 4.99 7.95 35.96
N GLN A 258 4.28 8.83 36.65
CA GLN A 258 3.28 8.50 37.66
C GLN A 258 1.94 8.15 36.99
N CYS A 259 1.62 8.81 35.88
CA CYS A 259 0.45 8.56 35.05
C CYS A 259 0.87 8.60 33.58
N SER A 260 0.30 7.72 32.75
CA SER A 260 0.53 7.67 31.32
C SER A 260 -0.79 7.50 30.58
N VAL A 261 -1.06 8.40 29.65
CA VAL A 261 -2.19 8.31 28.72
C VAL A 261 -1.61 7.94 27.35
N PRO A 262 -1.86 6.70 26.85
CA PRO A 262 -1.41 6.29 25.54
C PRO A 262 -2.11 7.08 24.44
N PHE A 263 -1.51 7.10 23.24
CA PHE A 263 -2.11 7.79 22.10
C PHE A 263 -3.50 7.22 21.78
N ASN A 264 -4.46 8.11 21.60
CA ASN A 264 -5.80 7.76 21.16
C ASN A 264 -6.22 8.65 19.99
N THR A 265 -6.82 8.03 18.97
CA THR A 265 -7.27 8.73 17.75
C THR A 265 -8.43 9.70 18.00
N ALA A 266 -9.21 9.48 19.06
CA ALA A 266 -10.31 10.38 19.44
C ALA A 266 -9.79 11.73 19.96
N TYR A 267 -8.72 11.71 20.76
CA TYR A 267 -8.15 12.91 21.38
C TYR A 267 -6.86 13.38 20.67
N LYS A 268 -6.28 12.53 19.80
CA LYS A 268 -5.06 12.79 19.01
C LYS A 268 -3.84 13.27 19.80
N TYR A 269 -3.74 12.83 21.06
CA TYR A 269 -2.56 13.09 21.89
C TYR A 269 -2.16 11.86 22.71
N SER A 270 -0.94 11.88 23.24
CA SER A 270 -0.45 11.06 24.33
C SER A 270 0.09 11.97 25.43
N ALA A 271 0.02 11.55 26.69
CA ALA A 271 0.48 12.35 27.82
C ALA A 271 1.19 11.52 28.88
N LYS A 272 2.15 12.11 29.57
CA LYS A 272 2.84 11.54 30.73
C LYS A 272 3.02 12.57 31.81
N ASP A 273 2.63 12.18 33.03
CA ASP A 273 2.87 12.97 34.24
C ASP A 273 4.08 12.42 35.00
N PHE A 274 5.10 13.23 35.17
CA PHE A 274 6.32 12.91 35.91
C PHE A 274 6.34 13.56 37.30
N GLY A 275 5.19 13.91 37.85
CA GLY A 275 5.04 14.50 39.16
C GLY A 275 5.76 15.86 39.27
N ALA A 276 6.77 15.97 40.15
CA ALA A 276 7.50 17.22 40.35
C ALA A 276 8.19 17.76 39.10
N GLN A 277 8.43 16.92 38.10
CA GLN A 277 9.06 17.35 36.83
C GLN A 277 8.04 17.90 35.84
N GLY A 278 6.75 17.69 36.08
CA GLY A 278 5.65 18.21 35.29
C GLY A 278 4.95 17.15 34.42
N CYS A 279 3.82 17.57 33.88
CA CYS A 279 3.04 16.78 32.94
C CYS A 279 3.30 17.24 31.52
N TYR A 280 3.62 16.33 30.60
CA TYR A 280 3.93 16.62 29.20
C TYR A 280 2.98 15.89 28.28
N VAL A 281 2.65 16.57 27.18
CA VAL A 281 1.70 16.09 26.19
C VAL A 281 2.33 16.20 24.80
N VAL A 282 2.16 15.16 23.99
CA VAL A 282 2.54 15.15 22.57
C VAL A 282 1.33 14.82 21.74
N GLY A 283 0.98 15.67 20.80
CA GLY A 283 -0.20 15.45 19.97
C GLY A 283 -0.28 16.33 18.73
N ALA A 284 -1.41 16.26 18.04
CA ALA A 284 -1.67 17.04 16.84
C ALA A 284 -1.79 18.55 17.18
N PRO A 285 -1.08 19.45 16.48
CA PRO A 285 -1.07 20.87 16.78
C PRO A 285 -2.46 21.52 16.73
N ASP A 286 -3.28 21.13 15.75
CA ASP A 286 -4.66 21.60 15.57
C ASP A 286 -5.57 21.26 16.74
N VAL A 287 -5.37 20.09 17.36
CA VAL A 287 -6.18 19.61 18.46
C VAL A 287 -5.71 20.22 19.80
N LEU A 288 -4.38 20.20 20.05
CA LEU A 288 -3.84 20.68 21.32
C LEU A 288 -3.90 22.20 21.42
N ALA A 289 -3.54 22.92 20.35
CA ALA A 289 -3.51 24.38 20.39
C ALA A 289 -4.90 25.02 20.16
N GLY A 290 -5.77 24.34 19.42
CA GLY A 290 -7.08 24.88 19.09
C GLY A 290 -7.00 26.31 18.53
N VAL A 291 -7.68 27.25 19.17
CA VAL A 291 -7.67 28.67 18.77
C VAL A 291 -6.30 29.36 18.94
N ARG A 292 -5.39 28.79 19.72
CA ARG A 292 -4.03 29.31 19.96
C ARG A 292 -3.01 28.85 18.91
N ALA A 293 -3.40 28.10 17.90
CA ALA A 293 -2.50 27.63 16.84
C ALA A 293 -1.79 28.78 16.08
N GLY A 294 -2.38 29.97 16.09
CA GLY A 294 -1.76 31.18 15.54
C GLY A 294 -0.44 31.59 16.21
N GLU A 295 -0.17 31.19 17.47
CA GLU A 295 1.04 31.57 18.22
C GLU A 295 2.33 31.01 17.58
N PHE A 296 2.23 29.92 16.82
CA PHE A 296 3.38 29.29 16.14
C PHE A 296 3.12 28.99 14.65
N ALA A 297 2.09 29.61 14.07
CA ALA A 297 1.71 29.38 12.67
C ALA A 297 2.87 29.65 11.70
N ASP A 298 3.64 30.70 11.95
CA ASP A 298 4.80 31.07 11.11
C ASP A 298 5.89 29.98 11.08
N LYS A 299 6.04 29.22 12.17
CA LYS A 299 6.98 28.10 12.25
C LYS A 299 6.38 26.79 11.73
N LEU A 300 5.07 26.61 11.88
CA LEU A 300 4.35 25.41 11.48
C LEU A 300 4.11 25.35 9.96
N ALA A 301 3.66 26.45 9.35
CA ALA A 301 3.29 26.50 7.94
C ALA A 301 4.42 26.06 6.98
N PRO A 302 5.68 26.48 7.15
CA PRO A 302 6.78 26.02 6.29
C PRO A 302 7.03 24.52 6.40
N LEU A 303 6.85 23.91 7.58
CA LEU A 303 7.03 22.48 7.78
C LEU A 303 5.93 21.67 7.08
N LEU A 304 4.69 22.12 7.20
CA LEU A 304 3.55 21.48 6.51
C LEU A 304 3.69 21.62 4.98
N ALA A 305 4.09 22.78 4.46
CA ALA A 305 4.34 23.00 3.03
C ALA A 305 5.44 22.08 2.47
N GLN A 306 6.39 21.65 3.30
CA GLN A 306 7.41 20.66 2.95
C GLN A 306 6.89 19.22 3.00
N GLY A 307 5.62 19.01 3.33
CA GLY A 307 5.03 17.68 3.45
C GLY A 307 5.44 16.93 4.72
N ARG A 308 5.91 17.64 5.74
CA ARG A 308 6.27 17.05 7.02
C ARG A 308 5.02 16.87 7.88
N ARG A 309 4.97 15.77 8.59
CA ARG A 309 4.02 15.60 9.69
C ARG A 309 4.61 16.31 10.91
N VAL A 310 3.82 17.13 11.57
CA VAL A 310 4.30 17.88 12.74
C VAL A 310 3.45 17.52 13.95
N LEU A 311 4.10 17.24 15.08
CA LEU A 311 3.45 17.13 16.38
C LEU A 311 3.87 18.30 17.26
N LEU A 312 3.02 18.62 18.22
CA LEU A 312 3.26 19.63 19.23
C LEU A 312 3.63 18.96 20.56
N LEU A 313 4.76 19.34 21.13
CA LEU A 313 5.11 19.04 22.52
C LEU A 313 4.70 20.24 23.39
N ALA A 314 3.92 19.98 24.41
CA ALA A 314 3.49 20.99 25.38
C ALA A 314 3.60 20.46 26.81
N LYS A 315 3.76 21.37 27.76
CA LYS A 315 3.57 21.11 29.20
C LYS A 315 2.14 21.41 29.57
N TYR A 316 1.49 20.51 30.30
CA TYR A 316 0.15 20.69 30.78
C TYR A 316 0.16 21.06 32.26
N ASN A 317 -0.42 22.21 32.59
CA ASN A 317 -0.35 22.81 33.93
C ASN A 317 -1.57 22.46 34.80
N ALA A 318 -2.33 21.42 34.44
CA ALA A 318 -3.45 20.90 35.22
C ALA A 318 -3.33 19.37 35.36
N ALA A 319 -4.20 18.76 36.16
CA ALA A 319 -4.28 17.31 36.25
C ALA A 319 -4.83 16.71 34.95
N LEU A 320 -4.27 15.56 34.54
CA LEU A 320 -4.81 14.84 33.40
C LEU A 320 -6.23 14.36 33.69
N PRO A 321 -7.15 14.48 32.73
CA PRO A 321 -8.52 14.00 32.91
C PRO A 321 -8.57 12.49 33.00
N ASP A 322 -9.36 11.97 33.92
CA ASP A 322 -9.66 10.55 34.06
C ASP A 322 -11.20 10.36 34.10
N PRO A 323 -11.82 9.74 33.06
CA PRO A 323 -11.20 9.16 31.87
C PRO A 323 -10.61 10.21 30.92
N PRO A 324 -9.66 9.80 30.03
CA PRO A 324 -9.02 10.71 29.09
C PRO A 324 -10.03 11.48 28.24
N ALA A 325 -9.87 12.79 28.13
CA ALA A 325 -10.73 13.70 27.39
C ALA A 325 -9.93 14.80 26.70
N ALA A 326 -10.59 15.68 25.96
CA ALA A 326 -9.94 16.86 25.38
C ALA A 326 -9.32 17.74 26.45
N LEU A 327 -8.09 18.20 26.22
CA LEU A 327 -7.36 19.07 27.12
C LEU A 327 -7.77 20.54 26.89
N ASP A 328 -7.73 21.33 27.98
CA ASP A 328 -7.94 22.77 27.87
C ASP A 328 -6.68 23.44 27.29
N PRO A 329 -6.75 24.05 26.07
CA PRO A 329 -5.61 24.73 25.47
C PRO A 329 -5.04 25.86 26.31
N ALA A 330 -5.83 26.49 27.19
CA ALA A 330 -5.37 27.56 28.07
C ALA A 330 -4.39 27.07 29.14
N GLN A 331 -4.41 25.79 29.49
CA GLN A 331 -3.49 25.17 30.45
C GLN A 331 -2.22 24.59 29.78
N LEU A 332 -2.06 24.74 28.47
CA LEU A 332 -0.92 24.24 27.73
C LEU A 332 0.14 25.32 27.53
N GLU A 333 1.36 25.00 27.88
CA GLU A 333 2.57 25.77 27.55
C GLU A 333 3.28 25.07 26.39
N PHE A 334 3.34 25.72 25.22
CA PHE A 334 3.91 25.14 24.00
C PHE A 334 5.43 25.16 24.06
N LEU A 335 6.06 23.98 23.97
CA LEU A 335 7.51 23.84 24.14
C LEU A 335 8.26 23.68 22.82
N ALA A 336 7.77 22.80 21.93
CA ALA A 336 8.42 22.55 20.66
C ALA A 336 7.48 21.94 19.62
N LEU A 337 7.79 22.14 18.35
CA LEU A 337 7.26 21.37 17.23
C LEU A 337 8.19 20.19 16.94
N LEU A 338 7.61 19.02 16.75
CA LEU A 338 8.31 17.78 16.44
C LEU A 338 8.01 17.40 14.98
N PRO A 339 8.89 17.78 14.03
CA PRO A 339 8.68 17.43 12.63
C PRO A 339 9.06 15.97 12.38
N LEU A 340 8.26 15.31 11.57
CA LEU A 340 8.50 13.94 11.11
C LEU A 340 8.34 13.89 9.59
N GLN A 341 9.11 13.03 8.94
CA GLN A 341 9.02 12.81 7.51
C GLN A 341 9.26 11.35 7.14
N ASN A 342 8.70 10.94 6.01
CA ASN A 342 9.08 9.69 5.39
C ASN A 342 10.29 9.97 4.47
N ARG A 343 11.39 9.26 4.70
CA ARG A 343 12.61 9.41 3.89
C ARG A 343 12.37 8.95 2.47
N ILE A 344 12.78 9.74 1.48
CA ILE A 344 12.76 9.31 0.07
C ILE A 344 13.78 8.17 -0.07
N ARG A 345 13.38 7.09 -0.74
CA ARG A 345 14.26 5.95 -1.00
C ARG A 345 15.50 6.42 -1.77
N GLU A 346 16.66 5.98 -1.36
CA GLU A 346 17.95 6.38 -1.97
C GLU A 346 17.98 6.12 -3.48
N ASN A 347 17.36 5.03 -3.92
CA ASN A 347 17.31 4.65 -5.33
C ASN A 347 16.21 5.36 -6.14
N ALA A 348 15.24 6.02 -5.51
CA ALA A 348 14.09 6.63 -6.20
C ALA A 348 14.50 7.65 -7.27
N PRO A 349 15.39 8.62 -7.01
CA PRO A 349 15.77 9.60 -8.03
C PRO A 349 16.46 8.98 -9.25
N LYS A 350 17.23 7.90 -9.06
CA LYS A 350 17.88 7.17 -10.14
C LYS A 350 16.85 6.41 -10.98
N THR A 351 15.87 5.79 -10.30
CA THR A 351 14.81 5.03 -10.94
C THR A 351 13.91 5.92 -11.79
N PHE A 352 13.45 7.06 -11.25
CA PHE A 352 12.59 7.98 -12.00
C PHE A 352 13.32 8.64 -13.18
N ARG A 353 14.59 8.96 -13.03
CA ARG A 353 15.42 9.41 -14.18
C ARG A 353 15.54 8.35 -15.27
N TYR A 354 15.60 7.07 -14.90
CA TYR A 354 15.59 5.98 -15.86
C TYR A 354 14.27 5.94 -16.63
N PHE A 355 13.11 6.01 -15.95
CA PHE A 355 11.80 6.03 -16.60
C PHE A 355 11.65 7.24 -17.53
N ALA A 356 12.05 8.43 -17.09
CA ALA A 356 12.03 9.63 -17.92
C ALA A 356 12.86 9.46 -19.21
N LYS A 357 14.05 8.82 -19.13
CA LYS A 357 14.89 8.52 -20.31
C LYS A 357 14.24 7.51 -21.28
N GLN A 358 13.40 6.62 -20.76
CA GLN A 358 12.61 5.68 -21.56
C GLN A 358 11.33 6.28 -22.13
N GLY A 359 11.06 7.57 -21.90
CA GLY A 359 9.83 8.23 -22.33
C GLY A 359 8.60 7.86 -21.52
N VAL A 360 8.76 7.24 -20.36
CA VAL A 360 7.66 6.87 -19.47
C VAL A 360 7.32 8.04 -18.54
N ALA A 361 6.09 8.52 -18.61
CA ALA A 361 5.56 9.54 -17.71
C ALA A 361 5.27 8.93 -16.33
N VAL A 362 5.75 9.57 -15.26
CA VAL A 362 5.47 9.13 -13.90
C VAL A 362 4.39 10.03 -13.30
N LYS A 363 3.32 9.41 -12.75
CA LYS A 363 2.23 10.09 -12.03
C LYS A 363 2.17 9.56 -10.61
N VAL A 364 2.08 10.48 -9.65
CA VAL A 364 1.95 10.12 -8.24
C VAL A 364 0.48 10.20 -7.83
N ILE A 365 -0.02 9.14 -7.22
CA ILE A 365 -1.40 9.07 -6.69
C ILE A 365 -1.27 8.84 -5.19
N SER A 366 -1.86 9.72 -4.39
CA SER A 366 -1.77 9.66 -2.93
C SER A 366 -3.02 10.25 -2.29
N GLY A 367 -3.37 9.77 -1.10
CA GLY A 367 -4.41 10.36 -0.26
C GLY A 367 -3.94 11.52 0.62
N ASP A 368 -2.66 11.90 0.52
CA ASP A 368 -2.10 13.01 1.29
C ASP A 368 -2.37 14.37 0.63
N ASP A 369 -2.06 15.43 1.35
CA ASP A 369 -2.15 16.80 0.84
C ASP A 369 -1.39 16.97 -0.48
N PRO A 370 -2.01 17.55 -1.53
CA PRO A 370 -1.41 17.63 -2.86
C PRO A 370 -0.09 18.40 -2.90
N GLN A 371 0.07 19.44 -2.08
CA GLN A 371 1.32 20.24 -2.03
C GLN A 371 2.44 19.42 -1.42
N ALA A 372 2.14 18.66 -0.35
CA ALA A 372 3.07 17.75 0.28
C ALA A 372 3.56 16.65 -0.67
N VAL A 373 2.62 16.08 -1.46
CA VAL A 373 2.94 15.06 -2.48
C VAL A 373 3.80 15.64 -3.59
N SER A 374 3.45 16.83 -4.08
CA SER A 374 4.22 17.58 -5.09
C SER A 374 5.66 17.81 -4.64
N HIS A 375 5.86 18.25 -3.40
CA HIS A 375 7.20 18.48 -2.84
C HIS A 375 8.04 17.19 -2.78
N VAL A 376 7.44 16.09 -2.32
CA VAL A 376 8.12 14.78 -2.27
C VAL A 376 8.46 14.29 -3.68
N ALA A 377 7.54 14.44 -4.64
CA ALA A 377 7.74 14.05 -6.04
C ALA A 377 8.87 14.85 -6.70
N ALA A 378 8.93 16.17 -6.45
CA ALA A 378 10.01 17.05 -6.93
C ALA A 378 11.37 16.63 -6.37
N ASN A 379 11.44 16.37 -5.07
CA ASN A 379 12.68 15.92 -4.41
C ASN A 379 13.11 14.51 -4.87
N ALA A 380 12.16 13.66 -5.28
CA ALA A 380 12.44 12.38 -5.92
C ALA A 380 12.86 12.49 -7.39
N GLY A 381 12.85 13.72 -7.97
CA GLY A 381 13.27 13.98 -9.35
C GLY A 381 12.23 13.59 -10.40
N ILE A 382 10.95 13.58 -10.04
CA ILE A 382 9.84 13.33 -10.98
C ILE A 382 9.56 14.64 -11.75
N ALA A 383 9.60 14.57 -13.07
CA ALA A 383 9.32 15.72 -13.92
C ALA A 383 7.84 16.11 -13.88
N GLY A 384 7.56 17.41 -13.79
CA GLY A 384 6.18 17.95 -13.77
C GLY A 384 5.50 17.81 -12.41
N ALA A 385 6.25 17.60 -11.35
CA ALA A 385 5.74 17.46 -9.98
C ALA A 385 4.94 18.70 -9.51
N GLU A 386 5.19 19.87 -10.09
CA GLU A 386 4.48 21.13 -9.83
C GLU A 386 3.03 21.13 -10.35
N ARG A 387 2.70 20.23 -11.27
CA ARG A 387 1.36 20.07 -11.84
C ARG A 387 0.56 19.03 -11.09
N TRP A 388 -0.06 19.44 -10.02
CA TRP A 388 -0.92 18.58 -9.23
C TRP A 388 -2.39 18.99 -9.30
N VAL A 389 -3.27 18.05 -9.02
CA VAL A 389 -4.72 18.25 -8.97
C VAL A 389 -5.22 17.57 -7.70
N ASP A 390 -6.08 18.25 -6.96
CA ASP A 390 -6.79 17.64 -5.85
C ASP A 390 -7.91 16.74 -6.38
N ALA A 391 -7.89 15.46 -6.01
CA ALA A 391 -8.89 14.49 -6.45
C ALA A 391 -10.32 14.84 -5.99
N ALA A 392 -10.47 15.60 -4.91
CA ALA A 392 -11.77 16.09 -4.45
C ALA A 392 -12.39 17.12 -5.41
N THR A 393 -11.60 17.69 -6.34
CA THR A 393 -12.05 18.67 -7.33
C THR A 393 -12.33 18.06 -8.72
N LEU A 394 -12.10 16.75 -8.90
CA LEU A 394 -12.38 16.00 -10.12
C LEU A 394 -13.77 15.38 -10.07
#